data_b54202be48a48d210c37c7e846b2ea63
#
_entry.id   b54202be48a48d210c37c7e846b2ea63
#
_cell.length_a   1.000
_cell.length_b   1.000
_cell.length_c   1.000
_cell.angle_alpha   90.00
_cell.angle_beta   90.00
_cell.angle_gamma   90.00
#
_symmetry.space_group_name_H-M   'P 1'
#
loop_
_entity.id
_entity.type
_entity.pdbx_description
1 polymer ?
#
loop_
_entity_poly.entity_id
_entity_poly.type
_entity_poly.pdbx_seq_one_letter_code
_entity_poly.pdbx_strand_id
1 'polypeptide(L)'
;QHFVDVADLAQRGGLSSRARAQLPDAGALRGLAGNRFRARWAVAGVEPQLPLLQAQHDQTESPAVIPQPSVVEDMEADYASLGTSMGPHPLGLLREQLRELGCRSSRELLAMAPDQPVRVAGLVIGRQRPQTATGVTFVTLEDEFGMINVIVWSDLAERQRSVLRGSRLLEVRGQFEARDGVRHVIARQLHDLTGLLQKLTVRSRDYR
;
A
#
# COMPACT_ATOMS: atom_id res chain seq x y z
N GLN A 1 -18.90 27.63 4.72
CA GLN A 1 -19.74 26.76 5.58
C GLN A 1 -19.26 25.33 5.43
N HIS A 2 -19.03 24.65 6.56
CA HIS A 2 -18.63 23.23 6.55
C HIS A 2 -19.82 22.35 6.17
N PHE A 3 -19.56 21.19 5.56
CA PHE A 3 -20.56 20.17 5.32
C PHE A 3 -20.87 19.43 6.63
N VAL A 4 -22.14 19.13 6.86
CA VAL A 4 -22.60 18.48 8.08
C VAL A 4 -22.47 16.96 7.98
N ASP A 5 -22.85 16.41 6.82
CA ASP A 5 -22.81 14.99 6.52
C ASP A 5 -22.60 14.72 5.01
N VAL A 6 -22.65 13.46 4.64
CA VAL A 6 -22.45 13.03 3.24
C VAL A 6 -23.60 13.45 2.34
N ALA A 7 -24.83 13.52 2.84
CA ALA A 7 -25.99 13.93 2.06
C ALA A 7 -25.91 15.42 1.74
N ASP A 8 -25.60 16.26 2.74
CA ASP A 8 -25.37 17.70 2.58
C ASP A 8 -24.25 17.97 1.57
N LEU A 9 -23.13 17.23 1.64
CA LEU A 9 -22.06 17.33 0.65
C LEU A 9 -22.56 16.97 -0.76
N ALA A 10 -23.29 15.86 -0.90
CA ALA A 10 -23.76 15.41 -2.21
C ALA A 10 -24.74 16.38 -2.87
N GLN A 11 -25.62 16.97 -2.07
CA GLN A 11 -26.63 17.93 -2.53
C GLN A 11 -26.03 19.30 -2.84
N ARG A 12 -25.37 19.92 -1.87
CA ARG A 12 -24.80 21.28 -2.03
C ARG A 12 -23.59 21.29 -2.97
N GLY A 13 -22.82 20.21 -2.98
CA GLY A 13 -21.67 20.04 -3.89
C GLY A 13 -22.05 19.65 -5.31
N GLY A 14 -23.31 19.35 -5.58
CA GLY A 14 -23.78 18.94 -6.91
C GLY A 14 -23.05 17.72 -7.45
N LEU A 15 -22.73 16.75 -6.58
CA LEU A 15 -21.89 15.62 -6.94
C LEU A 15 -22.57 14.71 -7.96
N SER A 16 -21.87 14.47 -9.08
CA SER A 16 -22.30 13.48 -10.08
C SER A 16 -22.34 12.07 -9.47
N SER A 17 -23.13 11.17 -10.06
CA SER A 17 -23.19 9.75 -9.65
C SER A 17 -21.81 9.09 -9.64
N ARG A 18 -20.94 9.44 -10.59
CA ARG A 18 -19.54 8.96 -10.63
C ARG A 18 -18.73 9.47 -9.45
N ALA A 19 -18.80 10.75 -9.13
CA ALA A 19 -18.09 11.33 -7.99
C ALA A 19 -18.57 10.72 -6.67
N ARG A 20 -19.88 10.52 -6.52
CA ARG A 20 -20.48 9.84 -5.35
C ARG A 20 -19.96 8.42 -5.16
N ALA A 21 -19.73 7.68 -6.22
CA ALA A 21 -19.15 6.34 -6.14
C ALA A 21 -17.65 6.36 -5.79
N GLN A 22 -16.89 7.29 -6.36
CA GLN A 22 -15.42 7.33 -6.22
C GLN A 22 -14.93 7.92 -4.89
N LEU A 23 -15.61 8.92 -4.33
CA LEU A 23 -15.17 9.58 -3.10
C LEU A 23 -15.11 8.66 -1.88
N PRO A 24 -16.10 7.77 -1.63
CA PRO A 24 -15.98 6.77 -0.57
C PRO A 24 -14.82 5.80 -0.79
N ASP A 25 -14.62 5.36 -2.04
CA ASP A 25 -13.56 4.42 -2.40
C ASP A 25 -12.18 5.01 -2.19
N ALA A 26 -12.00 6.29 -2.43
CA ALA A 26 -10.79 7.04 -2.15
C ALA A 26 -10.63 7.40 -0.65
N GLY A 27 -11.58 7.03 0.22
CA GLY A 27 -11.53 7.39 1.64
C GLY A 27 -11.76 8.88 1.93
N ALA A 28 -12.14 9.68 0.92
CA ALA A 28 -12.27 11.14 1.02
C ALA A 28 -13.39 11.60 1.97
N LEU A 29 -14.35 10.72 2.27
CA LEU A 29 -15.50 11.02 3.12
C LEU A 29 -15.33 10.56 4.59
N ARG A 30 -14.14 10.14 4.99
CA ARG A 30 -13.88 9.68 6.38
C ARG A 30 -14.23 10.73 7.42
N GLY A 31 -13.97 12.00 7.15
CA GLY A 31 -14.28 13.10 8.05
C GLY A 31 -15.78 13.31 8.29
N LEU A 32 -16.65 12.94 7.33
CA LEU A 32 -18.10 13.07 7.42
C LEU A 32 -18.81 11.79 7.87
N ALA A 33 -18.28 10.62 7.50
CA ALA A 33 -18.91 9.31 7.73
C ALA A 33 -18.17 8.41 8.73
N GLY A 34 -17.00 8.81 9.20
CA GLY A 34 -16.18 8.05 10.12
C GLY A 34 -15.30 6.98 9.45
N ASN A 35 -15.85 6.18 8.56
CA ASN A 35 -15.08 5.19 7.81
C ASN A 35 -15.62 4.99 6.39
N ARG A 36 -14.87 4.26 5.57
CA ARG A 36 -15.15 4.01 4.14
C ARG A 36 -16.47 3.25 3.92
N PHE A 37 -16.77 2.26 4.74
CA PHE A 37 -17.98 1.46 4.60
C PHE A 37 -19.22 2.28 4.94
N ARG A 38 -19.17 3.07 5.99
CA ARG A 38 -20.23 4.03 6.33
C ARG A 38 -20.41 5.08 5.26
N ALA A 39 -19.30 5.58 4.69
CA ALA A 39 -19.35 6.53 3.58
C ALA A 39 -20.05 5.95 2.35
N ARG A 40 -19.74 4.72 1.96
CA ARG A 40 -20.43 4.01 0.86
C ARG A 40 -21.91 3.86 1.13
N TRP A 41 -22.26 3.46 2.35
CA TRP A 41 -23.66 3.32 2.76
C TRP A 41 -24.40 4.66 2.72
N ALA A 42 -23.82 5.71 3.30
CA ALA A 42 -24.41 7.05 3.32
C ALA A 42 -24.61 7.59 1.90
N VAL A 43 -23.63 7.40 0.99
CA VAL A 43 -23.76 7.79 -0.42
C VAL A 43 -24.86 7.02 -1.14
N ALA A 44 -25.00 5.70 -0.86
CA ALA A 44 -26.04 4.87 -1.48
C ALA A 44 -27.45 5.30 -1.08
N GLY A 45 -27.61 5.86 0.12
CA GLY A 45 -28.87 6.42 0.61
C GLY A 45 -29.20 7.84 0.12
N VAL A 46 -28.29 8.49 -0.65
CA VAL A 46 -28.57 9.82 -1.19
C VAL A 46 -29.48 9.72 -2.39
N GLU A 47 -30.76 10.00 -2.18
CA GLU A 47 -31.74 10.09 -3.27
C GLU A 47 -31.62 11.41 -4.04
N PRO A 48 -31.90 11.42 -5.37
CA PRO A 48 -32.03 12.64 -6.11
C PRO A 48 -33.23 13.46 -5.58
N GLN A 49 -33.01 14.72 -5.24
CA GLN A 49 -34.13 15.58 -4.86
C GLN A 49 -35.10 15.72 -6.03
N LEU A 50 -36.27 15.16 -5.89
CA LEU A 50 -37.37 15.41 -6.83
C LEU A 50 -38.00 16.76 -6.45
N PRO A 51 -38.14 17.73 -7.40
CA PRO A 51 -38.56 19.09 -7.11
C PRO A 51 -39.94 19.22 -6.43
N LEU A 52 -40.76 18.17 -6.52
CA LEU A 52 -42.12 18.14 -5.98
C LEU A 52 -42.27 17.42 -4.62
N LEU A 53 -41.22 16.80 -4.13
CA LEU A 53 -41.23 16.08 -2.87
C LEU A 53 -40.22 16.74 -1.90
N GLN A 54 -40.47 18.03 -1.60
CA GLN A 54 -39.77 18.67 -0.49
C GLN A 54 -40.35 18.11 0.80
N ALA A 55 -39.50 17.45 1.54
CA ALA A 55 -39.67 17.01 2.92
C ALA A 55 -40.57 15.79 3.16
N GLN A 56 -39.93 14.75 3.53
CA GLN A 56 -40.18 14.10 4.82
C GLN A 56 -38.94 13.25 5.13
N HIS A 57 -37.89 13.89 5.59
CA HIS A 57 -36.69 13.22 6.11
C HIS A 57 -36.87 12.86 7.59
N ASP A 58 -38.08 12.41 7.94
CA ASP A 58 -38.38 11.94 9.29
C ASP A 58 -38.54 10.41 9.35
N GLN A 59 -37.78 9.70 8.54
CA GLN A 59 -37.54 8.29 8.83
C GLN A 59 -36.23 8.18 9.58
N THR A 60 -36.32 8.20 10.91
CA THR A 60 -35.27 7.77 11.83
C THR A 60 -35.07 6.27 11.58
N GLU A 61 -34.42 5.91 10.47
CA GLU A 61 -33.95 4.54 10.27
C GLU A 61 -32.98 4.21 11.41
N SER A 62 -33.19 3.08 12.06
CA SER A 62 -32.24 2.58 13.05
C SER A 62 -30.85 2.54 12.40
N PRO A 63 -29.82 3.13 13.02
CA PRO A 63 -28.51 3.20 12.43
C PRO A 63 -28.00 1.80 12.11
N ALA A 64 -27.77 1.52 10.83
CA ALA A 64 -27.22 0.25 10.42
C ALA A 64 -25.87 0.00 11.11
N VAL A 65 -25.71 -1.16 11.73
CA VAL A 65 -24.43 -1.56 12.33
C VAL A 65 -23.47 -1.94 11.20
N ILE A 66 -22.72 -0.97 10.72
CA ILE A 66 -21.75 -1.16 9.66
C ILE A 66 -20.39 -1.42 10.32
N PRO A 67 -19.75 -2.56 10.07
CA PRO A 67 -18.44 -2.87 10.61
C PRO A 67 -17.39 -1.85 10.16
N GLN A 68 -16.33 -1.71 10.93
CA GLN A 68 -15.19 -0.91 10.53
C GLN A 68 -14.30 -1.75 9.60
N PRO A 69 -13.76 -1.16 8.51
CA PRO A 69 -12.76 -1.83 7.70
C PRO A 69 -11.51 -2.08 8.56
N SER A 70 -10.88 -3.22 8.35
CA SER A 70 -9.55 -3.47 8.89
C SER A 70 -8.51 -2.56 8.21
N VAL A 71 -7.35 -2.40 8.83
CA VAL A 71 -6.23 -1.63 8.25
C VAL A 71 -5.82 -2.15 6.88
N VAL A 72 -5.88 -3.46 6.69
CA VAL A 72 -5.53 -4.11 5.41
C VAL A 72 -6.58 -3.82 4.34
N GLU A 73 -7.87 -3.93 4.66
CA GLU A 73 -8.96 -3.60 3.72
C GLU A 73 -8.92 -2.12 3.29
N ASP A 74 -8.62 -1.23 4.23
CA ASP A 74 -8.45 0.20 3.92
C ASP A 74 -7.25 0.42 2.99
N MET A 75 -6.13 -0.22 3.26
CA MET A 75 -4.92 -0.15 2.43
C MET A 75 -5.18 -0.70 1.02
N GLU A 76 -5.82 -1.86 0.89
CA GLU A 76 -6.16 -2.44 -0.41
C GLU A 76 -7.08 -1.54 -1.23
N ALA A 77 -8.09 -0.98 -0.58
CA ALA A 77 -9.00 -0.06 -1.23
C ALA A 77 -8.31 1.26 -1.64
N ASP A 78 -7.34 1.74 -0.85
CA ASP A 78 -6.51 2.89 -1.24
C ASP A 78 -5.71 2.57 -2.50
N TYR A 79 -4.97 1.44 -2.54
CA TYR A 79 -4.22 1.05 -3.73
C TYR A 79 -5.12 0.82 -4.96
N ALA A 80 -6.31 0.25 -4.77
CA ALA A 80 -7.26 0.03 -5.86
C ALA A 80 -7.84 1.33 -6.43
N SER A 81 -8.05 2.34 -5.59
CA SER A 81 -8.70 3.60 -5.97
C SER A 81 -7.72 4.72 -6.32
N LEU A 82 -6.60 4.83 -5.61
CA LEU A 82 -5.65 5.93 -5.70
C LEU A 82 -4.29 5.51 -6.30
N GLY A 83 -4.01 4.21 -6.38
CA GLY A 83 -2.69 3.68 -6.73
C GLY A 83 -1.62 3.84 -5.63
N THR A 84 -2.00 4.40 -4.49
CA THR A 84 -1.15 4.61 -3.30
C THR A 84 -2.00 4.50 -2.04
N SER A 85 -1.38 4.37 -0.85
CA SER A 85 -2.11 4.39 0.41
C SER A 85 -1.73 5.59 1.26
N MET A 86 -2.73 6.18 1.91
CA MET A 86 -2.55 7.20 2.94
C MET A 86 -2.41 6.57 4.34
N GLY A 87 -2.59 5.26 4.43
CA GLY A 87 -2.46 4.47 5.66
C GLY A 87 -1.04 3.98 5.91
N PRO A 88 -0.85 3.04 6.86
CA PRO A 88 0.45 2.47 7.14
C PRO A 88 0.98 1.70 5.91
N HIS A 89 2.29 1.75 5.75
CA HIS A 89 2.97 1.00 4.68
C HIS A 89 2.79 -0.53 4.89
N PRO A 90 2.56 -1.32 3.81
CA PRO A 90 2.33 -2.77 3.91
C PRO A 90 3.41 -3.52 4.71
N LEU A 91 4.68 -3.13 4.55
CA LEU A 91 5.78 -3.76 5.26
C LEU A 91 5.78 -3.45 6.75
N GLY A 92 5.19 -2.34 7.20
CA GLY A 92 4.97 -2.08 8.61
C GLY A 92 4.13 -3.15 9.28
N LEU A 93 3.12 -3.69 8.57
CA LEU A 93 2.27 -4.79 9.05
C LEU A 93 2.99 -6.15 9.03
N LEU A 94 4.02 -6.29 8.19
CA LEU A 94 4.83 -7.50 8.06
C LEU A 94 6.16 -7.43 8.83
N ARG A 95 6.47 -6.31 9.50
CA ARG A 95 7.80 -6.06 10.07
C ARG A 95 8.27 -7.14 11.02
N GLU A 96 7.40 -7.64 11.90
CA GLU A 96 7.78 -8.70 12.83
C GLU A 96 8.13 -10.00 12.09
N GLN A 97 7.33 -10.39 11.10
CA GLN A 97 7.62 -11.58 10.29
C GLN A 97 8.93 -11.43 9.50
N LEU A 98 9.19 -10.22 8.97
CA LEU A 98 10.45 -9.94 8.28
C LEU A 98 11.66 -9.96 9.24
N ARG A 99 11.49 -9.53 10.49
CA ARG A 99 12.53 -9.66 11.52
C ARG A 99 12.82 -11.11 11.88
N GLU A 100 11.80 -11.94 12.03
CA GLU A 100 11.95 -13.39 12.25
C GLU A 100 12.74 -14.05 11.10
N LEU A 101 12.57 -13.58 9.87
CA LEU A 101 13.37 -13.98 8.71
C LEU A 101 14.79 -13.38 8.71
N GLY A 102 15.11 -12.50 9.67
CA GLY A 102 16.38 -11.81 9.79
C GLY A 102 16.54 -10.63 8.81
N CYS A 103 15.45 -10.12 8.25
CA CYS A 103 15.49 -8.97 7.34
C CYS A 103 15.61 -7.65 8.12
N ARG A 104 16.61 -6.85 7.79
CA ARG A 104 16.79 -5.50 8.30
C ARG A 104 15.97 -4.49 7.49
N SER A 105 15.54 -3.43 8.16
CA SER A 105 14.89 -2.30 7.51
C SER A 105 15.89 -1.35 6.84
N SER A 106 15.40 -0.49 5.95
CA SER A 106 16.20 0.59 5.36
C SER A 106 16.79 1.51 6.44
N ARG A 107 16.06 1.77 7.51
CA ARG A 107 16.54 2.54 8.67
C ARG A 107 17.72 1.87 9.37
N GLU A 108 17.66 0.56 9.58
CA GLU A 108 18.74 -0.21 10.21
C GLU A 108 20.00 -0.25 9.34
N LEU A 109 19.85 -0.26 8.00
CA LEU A 109 20.98 -0.16 7.08
C LEU A 109 21.76 1.15 7.25
N LEU A 110 21.09 2.25 7.60
CA LEU A 110 21.77 3.55 7.79
C LEU A 110 22.77 3.52 8.95
N ALA A 111 22.54 2.65 9.93
CA ALA A 111 23.39 2.49 11.11
C ALA A 111 24.44 1.34 10.96
N MET A 112 24.40 0.59 9.83
CA MET A 112 25.34 -0.52 9.61
C MET A 112 26.71 -0.03 9.11
N ALA A 113 27.74 -0.73 9.55
CA ALA A 113 29.06 -0.59 8.94
C ALA A 113 29.07 -1.17 7.52
N PRO A 114 29.85 -0.56 6.59
CA PRO A 114 30.04 -1.12 5.25
C PRO A 114 30.60 -2.54 5.26
N ASP A 115 30.46 -3.22 4.14
CA ASP A 115 31.02 -4.57 3.87
C ASP A 115 30.47 -5.68 4.76
N GLN A 116 29.35 -5.44 5.46
CA GLN A 116 28.68 -6.45 6.28
C GLN A 116 27.67 -7.26 5.46
N PRO A 117 27.53 -8.57 5.74
CA PRO A 117 26.46 -9.37 5.19
C PRO A 117 25.11 -8.86 5.70
N VAL A 118 24.13 -8.78 4.81
CA VAL A 118 22.81 -8.28 5.14
C VAL A 118 21.72 -9.06 4.44
N ARG A 119 20.56 -9.11 5.09
CA ARG A 119 19.29 -9.55 4.53
C ARG A 119 18.31 -8.41 4.65
N VAL A 120 17.71 -8.04 3.53
CA VAL A 120 16.70 -6.98 3.44
C VAL A 120 15.50 -7.47 2.67
N ALA A 121 14.34 -6.88 2.91
CA ALA A 121 13.15 -7.12 2.12
C ALA A 121 12.40 -5.81 1.88
N GLY A 122 11.81 -5.69 0.68
CA GLY A 122 11.06 -4.49 0.30
C GLY A 122 10.11 -4.74 -0.86
N LEU A 123 9.13 -3.85 -1.02
CA LEU A 123 8.31 -3.79 -2.23
C LEU A 123 9.20 -3.35 -3.39
N VAL A 124 9.08 -4.03 -4.50
CA VAL A 124 9.85 -3.67 -5.70
C VAL A 124 9.16 -2.54 -6.43
N ILE A 125 9.70 -1.33 -6.31
CA ILE A 125 9.19 -0.12 -6.95
C ILE A 125 9.89 0.21 -8.26
N GLY A 126 11.08 -0.35 -8.51
CA GLY A 126 11.82 -0.13 -9.75
C GLY A 126 12.76 -1.26 -10.09
N ARG A 127 12.87 -1.55 -11.39
CA ARG A 127 13.89 -2.44 -11.99
C ARG A 127 14.42 -1.77 -13.23
N GLN A 128 15.71 -1.51 -13.25
CA GLN A 128 16.37 -0.86 -14.38
C GLN A 128 17.56 -1.70 -14.84
N ARG A 129 17.63 -1.96 -16.12
CA ARG A 129 18.78 -2.62 -16.78
C ARG A 129 19.34 -1.69 -17.84
N PRO A 130 20.28 -0.79 -17.50
CA PRO A 130 20.89 0.10 -18.46
C PRO A 130 21.63 -0.68 -19.55
N GLN A 131 21.52 -0.26 -20.80
CA GLN A 131 22.25 -0.89 -21.93
C GLN A 131 23.75 -0.73 -21.80
N THR A 132 24.21 0.30 -21.10
CA THR A 132 25.61 0.62 -20.85
C THR A 132 26.24 -0.18 -19.72
N ALA A 133 25.44 -0.77 -18.85
CA ALA A 133 25.92 -1.58 -17.72
C ALA A 133 25.86 -3.06 -18.12
N THR A 134 26.98 -3.68 -18.41
CA THR A 134 27.19 -5.08 -18.85
C THR A 134 26.31 -6.08 -18.04
N GLY A 135 24.99 -6.12 -18.33
CA GLY A 135 24.06 -7.08 -17.75
C GLY A 135 23.65 -6.85 -16.30
N VAL A 136 24.09 -5.78 -15.65
CA VAL A 136 23.72 -5.44 -14.26
C VAL A 136 22.27 -4.94 -14.22
N THR A 137 21.52 -5.39 -13.23
CA THR A 137 20.16 -4.90 -12.95
C THR A 137 20.16 -4.15 -11.63
N PHE A 138 19.67 -2.91 -11.66
CA PHE A 138 19.40 -2.11 -10.47
C PHE A 138 17.96 -2.34 -10.04
N VAL A 139 17.76 -2.66 -8.78
CA VAL A 139 16.44 -2.86 -8.18
C VAL A 139 16.30 -1.86 -7.05
N THR A 140 15.19 -1.12 -7.04
CA THR A 140 14.83 -0.27 -5.90
C THR A 140 13.73 -0.97 -5.13
N LEU A 141 14.01 -1.22 -3.85
CA LEU A 141 13.05 -1.74 -2.89
C LEU A 141 12.57 -0.61 -2.00
N GLU A 142 11.34 -0.68 -1.54
CA GLU A 142 10.75 0.27 -0.59
C GLU A 142 10.26 -0.49 0.64
N ASP A 143 10.60 0.02 1.81
CA ASP A 143 9.99 -0.40 3.06
C ASP A 143 9.32 0.79 3.77
N GLU A 144 8.78 0.59 4.97
CA GLU A 144 8.06 1.62 5.73
C GLU A 144 8.94 2.78 6.20
N PHE A 145 10.24 2.71 6.01
CA PHE A 145 11.19 3.76 6.42
C PHE A 145 11.89 4.42 5.24
N GLY A 146 11.88 3.82 4.06
CA GLY A 146 12.50 4.39 2.87
C GLY A 146 12.92 3.39 1.82
N MET A 147 13.84 3.82 0.96
CA MET A 147 14.28 3.05 -0.20
C MET A 147 15.60 2.33 0.07
N ILE A 148 15.75 1.16 -0.52
CA ILE A 148 16.97 0.35 -0.54
C ILE A 148 17.37 0.13 -1.99
N ASN A 149 18.55 0.58 -2.38
CA ASN A 149 19.09 0.31 -3.69
C ASN A 149 19.82 -1.03 -3.68
N VAL A 150 19.52 -1.87 -4.66
CA VAL A 150 20.10 -3.22 -4.81
C VAL A 150 20.75 -3.34 -6.18
N ILE A 151 21.97 -3.86 -6.20
CA ILE A 151 22.72 -4.20 -7.40
C ILE A 151 22.65 -5.71 -7.59
N VAL A 152 22.12 -6.14 -8.73
CA VAL A 152 22.04 -7.56 -9.11
C VAL A 152 22.93 -7.77 -10.33
N TRP A 153 24.04 -8.47 -10.15
CA TRP A 153 24.97 -8.79 -11.22
C TRP A 153 24.37 -9.75 -12.25
N SER A 154 24.85 -9.71 -13.49
CA SER A 154 24.34 -10.46 -14.64
C SER A 154 24.11 -11.94 -14.33
N ASP A 155 25.08 -12.61 -13.73
CA ASP A 155 25.01 -14.04 -13.43
C ASP A 155 23.87 -14.39 -12.47
N LEU A 156 23.66 -13.57 -11.46
CA LEU A 156 22.54 -13.75 -10.52
C LEU A 156 21.20 -13.39 -11.20
N ALA A 157 21.19 -12.31 -11.98
CA ALA A 157 20.01 -11.89 -12.72
C ALA A 157 19.51 -12.94 -13.70
N GLU A 158 20.41 -13.69 -14.32
CA GLU A 158 20.08 -14.79 -15.23
C GLU A 158 19.64 -16.04 -14.47
N ARG A 159 20.39 -16.47 -13.47
CA ARG A 159 20.05 -17.64 -12.66
C ARG A 159 18.71 -17.50 -11.93
N GLN A 160 18.39 -16.33 -11.42
CA GLN A 160 17.17 -16.07 -10.66
C GLN A 160 16.20 -15.13 -11.39
N ARG A 161 16.16 -15.21 -12.72
CA ARG A 161 15.38 -14.33 -13.59
C ARG A 161 13.87 -14.31 -13.25
N SER A 162 13.29 -15.46 -12.93
CA SER A 162 11.87 -15.56 -12.59
C SER A 162 11.56 -14.79 -11.29
N VAL A 163 12.37 -14.98 -10.25
CA VAL A 163 12.26 -14.26 -8.98
C VAL A 163 12.48 -12.77 -9.20
N LEU A 164 13.57 -12.40 -9.89
CA LEU A 164 13.90 -11.00 -10.14
C LEU A 164 12.79 -10.23 -10.88
N ARG A 165 12.07 -10.88 -11.80
CA ARG A 165 11.01 -10.25 -12.60
C ARG A 165 9.64 -10.32 -11.98
N GLY A 166 9.33 -11.42 -11.28
CA GLY A 166 7.98 -11.73 -10.81
C GLY A 166 7.65 -11.20 -9.43
N SER A 167 8.65 -11.04 -8.54
CA SER A 167 8.41 -10.69 -7.15
C SER A 167 7.88 -9.27 -6.99
N ARG A 168 6.79 -9.11 -6.24
CA ARG A 168 6.28 -7.81 -5.76
C ARG A 168 6.91 -7.44 -4.42
N LEU A 169 7.14 -8.43 -3.56
CA LEU A 169 7.91 -8.33 -2.33
C LEU A 169 9.14 -9.22 -2.49
N LEU A 170 10.32 -8.61 -2.45
CA LEU A 170 11.60 -9.27 -2.70
C LEU A 170 12.47 -9.25 -1.46
N GLU A 171 12.92 -10.43 -1.03
CA GLU A 171 14.03 -10.57 -0.07
C GLU A 171 15.33 -10.64 -0.85
N VAL A 172 16.31 -9.91 -0.38
CA VAL A 172 17.67 -9.89 -0.92
C VAL A 172 18.65 -10.26 0.20
N ARG A 173 19.45 -11.28 -0.03
CA ARG A 173 20.63 -11.60 0.77
C ARG A 173 21.85 -11.14 0.02
N GLY A 174 22.70 -10.38 0.68
CA GLY A 174 23.85 -9.79 0.02
C GLY A 174 24.82 -9.13 0.97
N GLN A 175 25.58 -8.20 0.44
CA GLN A 175 26.56 -7.42 1.17
C GLN A 175 26.16 -5.95 1.08
N PHE A 176 26.15 -5.28 2.22
CA PHE A 176 25.91 -3.85 2.30
C PHE A 176 27.19 -3.10 1.95
N GLU A 177 27.10 -2.16 1.02
CA GLU A 177 28.20 -1.26 0.67
C GLU A 177 27.77 0.19 0.86
N ALA A 178 28.70 0.99 1.38
CA ALA A 178 28.54 2.43 1.52
C ALA A 178 29.87 3.09 1.08
N ARG A 179 29.87 3.70 -0.11
CA ARG A 179 31.04 4.41 -0.68
C ARG A 179 30.60 5.73 -1.26
N ASP A 180 31.38 6.77 -1.04
CA ASP A 180 31.17 8.12 -1.61
C ASP A 180 29.74 8.65 -1.40
N GLY A 181 29.14 8.37 -0.25
CA GLY A 181 27.77 8.79 0.09
C GLY A 181 26.68 7.94 -0.56
N VAL A 182 27.01 7.00 -1.45
CA VAL A 182 26.06 6.06 -2.06
C VAL A 182 25.98 4.78 -1.23
N ARG A 183 24.74 4.35 -0.94
CA ARG A 183 24.47 3.12 -0.18
C ARG A 183 23.67 2.15 -1.02
N HIS A 184 24.13 0.91 -1.08
CA HIS A 184 23.46 -0.15 -1.83
C HIS A 184 23.74 -1.53 -1.24
N VAL A 185 22.94 -2.50 -1.63
CA VAL A 185 23.15 -3.92 -1.31
C VAL A 185 23.54 -4.64 -2.59
N ILE A 186 24.73 -5.27 -2.59
CA ILE A 186 25.11 -6.18 -3.65
C ILE A 186 24.45 -7.53 -3.39
N ALA A 187 23.51 -7.89 -4.26
CA ALA A 187 22.75 -9.11 -4.12
C ALA A 187 23.61 -10.37 -4.40
N ARG A 188 23.47 -11.37 -3.56
CA ARG A 188 24.02 -12.72 -3.76
C ARG A 188 22.94 -13.78 -3.94
N GLN A 189 21.75 -13.52 -3.38
CA GLN A 189 20.59 -14.40 -3.48
C GLN A 189 19.29 -13.57 -3.39
N LEU A 190 18.28 -13.98 -4.16
CA LEU A 190 16.96 -13.38 -4.21
C LEU A 190 15.90 -14.40 -3.81
N HIS A 191 14.90 -13.99 -3.02
CA HIS A 191 13.77 -14.82 -2.64
C HIS A 191 12.47 -14.06 -2.84
N ASP A 192 11.48 -14.72 -3.44
CA ASP A 192 10.15 -14.15 -3.62
C ASP A 192 9.32 -14.31 -2.34
N LEU A 193 8.97 -13.19 -1.71
CA LEU A 193 8.11 -13.13 -0.54
C LEU A 193 6.70 -12.59 -0.87
N THR A 194 6.33 -12.49 -2.15
CA THR A 194 5.03 -11.95 -2.59
C THR A 194 3.85 -12.64 -1.90
N GLY A 195 3.98 -13.93 -1.57
CA GLY A 195 2.97 -14.68 -0.82
C GLY A 195 2.66 -14.11 0.57
N LEU A 196 3.57 -13.35 1.21
CA LEU A 196 3.28 -12.68 2.48
C LEU A 196 2.28 -11.53 2.31
N LEU A 197 2.32 -10.82 1.18
CA LEU A 197 1.34 -9.78 0.88
C LEU A 197 -0.07 -10.37 0.72
N GLN A 198 -0.18 -11.53 0.06
CA GLN A 198 -1.46 -12.22 -0.11
C GLN A 198 -2.06 -12.68 1.23
N LYS A 199 -1.21 -13.08 2.19
CA LYS A 199 -1.66 -13.49 3.53
C LYS A 199 -2.22 -12.33 4.34
N LEU A 200 -1.79 -11.09 4.11
CA LEU A 200 -2.41 -9.92 4.73
C LEU A 200 -3.87 -9.79 4.31
N THR A 201 -4.15 -9.93 3.01
CA THR A 201 -5.50 -9.89 2.42
C THR A 201 -6.43 -10.98 2.98
N VAL A 202 -5.94 -12.21 3.13
CA VAL A 202 -6.74 -13.34 3.63
C VAL A 202 -7.09 -13.16 5.10
N ARG A 203 -6.15 -12.73 5.95
CA ARG A 203 -6.41 -12.49 7.38
C ARG A 203 -7.49 -11.44 7.63
N SER A 204 -7.63 -10.47 6.73
CA SER A 204 -8.67 -9.44 6.81
C SER A 204 -10.09 -9.99 6.60
N ARG A 205 -10.24 -11.09 5.84
CA ARG A 205 -11.55 -11.71 5.55
C ARG A 205 -12.03 -12.70 6.62
N ASP A 206 -11.13 -13.17 7.48
CA ASP A 206 -11.44 -14.19 8.49
C ASP A 206 -11.92 -13.61 9.83
N TYR A 207 -11.95 -12.30 10.00
CA TYR A 207 -12.56 -11.62 11.14
C TYR A 207 -14.05 -11.35 10.84
N ARG A 208 -14.87 -12.39 10.99
CA ARG A 208 -16.32 -12.27 11.15
C ARG A 208 -16.70 -12.37 12.63
#